data_e60d32d515a532d851cb73d035b5d61d
#
_entry.id   e60d32d515a532d851cb73d035b5d61d
#
_cell.length_a   1.000
_cell.length_b   1.000
_cell.length_c   1.000
_cell.angle_alpha   90.00
_cell.angle_beta   90.00
_cell.angle_gamma   90.00
#
_symmetry.space_group_name_H-M   'P 1'
#
loop_
_entity.id
_entity.type
_entity.pdbx_description
1 polymer ?
#
loop_
_entity_poly.entity_id
_entity_poly.type
_entity_poly.pdbx_seq_one_letter_code
_entity_poly.pdbx_strand_id
1 'polypeptide(L)'
;MLNKYMKEIGEYPLLTADEERELAYQMRSEDPEVAQAAREKLINSNLRLVVAVAKNYNNSHMETLDLIAEGNLGLINAVEKYNPDLGYRFSTCATPWIRQAITKAITDCGKTIRIPAHIYQMLNKYRATIAELESNGERVTAERIAEKMGIDVEKVADLENWRYDTVSLETPLGDDGDTLGDLQMDTRSETPEHFTVRKEKEEVIQELIATTLKPREQIVIKMRMGLGKVSNGDPADWSETHTLDEVGAELGLTRERVRQIEKASLQKLKAVWPWKK
;
A
#
# COMPACT_ATOMS: atom_id res chain seq x y z
N MET A 1 -12.97 -10.24 21.47
CA MET A 1 -12.51 -11.34 20.57
C MET A 1 -11.37 -12.14 21.20
N LEU A 2 -10.29 -11.54 21.68
CA LEU A 2 -9.14 -12.24 22.27
C LEU A 2 -9.50 -13.20 23.42
N ASN A 3 -10.39 -12.81 24.34
CA ASN A 3 -10.79 -13.66 25.46
C ASN A 3 -11.52 -14.96 25.01
N LYS A 4 -12.31 -14.89 23.93
CA LYS A 4 -12.95 -16.05 23.34
C LYS A 4 -11.92 -17.00 22.72
N TYR A 5 -10.99 -16.48 21.93
CA TYR A 5 -9.89 -17.24 21.36
C TYR A 5 -9.05 -17.93 22.45
N MET A 6 -8.69 -17.19 23.52
CA MET A 6 -7.93 -17.75 24.65
C MET A 6 -8.64 -18.90 25.35
N LYS A 7 -9.98 -18.87 25.41
CA LYS A 7 -10.78 -19.94 25.99
C LYS A 7 -10.76 -21.18 25.07
N GLU A 8 -10.96 -20.98 23.78
CA GLU A 8 -10.97 -22.04 22.78
C GLU A 8 -9.62 -22.79 22.71
N ILE A 9 -8.51 -22.06 22.64
CA ILE A 9 -7.18 -22.69 22.62
C ILE A 9 -6.81 -23.38 23.95
N GLY A 10 -7.49 -23.01 25.06
CA GLY A 10 -7.33 -23.62 26.37
C GLY A 10 -7.91 -25.03 26.47
N GLU A 11 -8.82 -25.42 25.58
CA GLU A 11 -9.44 -26.74 25.53
C GLU A 11 -8.48 -27.82 25.04
N TYR A 12 -7.43 -27.47 24.32
CA TYR A 12 -6.43 -28.40 23.82
C TYR A 12 -5.38 -28.69 24.90
N PRO A 13 -5.11 -29.97 25.23
CA PRO A 13 -4.11 -30.35 26.21
C PRO A 13 -2.70 -30.05 25.70
N LEU A 14 -1.79 -29.77 26.65
CA LEU A 14 -0.37 -29.66 26.34
C LEU A 14 0.23 -31.05 26.07
N LEU A 15 1.10 -31.13 25.09
CA LEU A 15 1.77 -32.39 24.70
C LEU A 15 3.03 -32.60 25.52
N THR A 16 3.30 -33.86 25.83
CA THR A 16 4.58 -34.34 26.35
C THR A 16 5.60 -34.45 25.22
N ALA A 17 6.89 -34.57 25.57
CA ALA A 17 7.94 -34.73 24.55
C ALA A 17 7.79 -36.00 23.69
N ASP A 18 7.26 -37.03 24.29
CA ASP A 18 7.06 -38.33 23.60
C ASP A 18 5.86 -38.25 22.64
N GLU A 19 4.76 -37.57 23.08
CA GLU A 19 3.60 -37.30 22.20
C GLU A 19 3.96 -36.39 21.03
N GLU A 20 4.80 -35.35 21.23
CA GLU A 20 5.29 -34.50 20.15
C GLU A 20 6.04 -35.34 19.08
N ARG A 21 6.88 -36.26 19.52
CA ARG A 21 7.61 -37.19 18.60
C ARG A 21 6.68 -38.15 17.87
N GLU A 22 5.77 -38.75 18.61
CA GLU A 22 4.81 -39.71 18.05
C GLU A 22 3.95 -39.04 16.97
N LEU A 23 3.40 -37.87 17.24
CA LEU A 23 2.64 -37.10 16.26
C LEU A 23 3.49 -36.72 15.04
N ALA A 24 4.76 -36.34 15.24
CA ALA A 24 5.65 -36.02 14.13
C ALA A 24 5.97 -37.26 13.26
N TYR A 25 6.04 -38.46 13.82
CA TYR A 25 6.15 -39.67 13.03
C TYR A 25 4.85 -40.02 12.32
N GLN A 26 3.69 -39.85 12.97
CA GLN A 26 2.37 -40.06 12.36
C GLN A 26 2.13 -39.10 11.16
N MET A 27 2.64 -37.88 11.20
CA MET A 27 2.59 -36.96 10.08
C MET A 27 3.34 -37.42 8.82
N ARG A 28 4.27 -38.42 8.98
CA ARG A 28 5.00 -39.04 7.86
C ARG A 28 4.30 -40.29 7.35
N SER A 29 3.12 -40.64 7.87
CA SER A 29 2.35 -41.81 7.46
C SER A 29 1.95 -41.71 5.98
N GLU A 30 1.85 -42.88 5.31
CA GLU A 30 1.30 -42.97 3.96
C GLU A 30 -0.22 -42.71 3.93
N ASP A 31 -0.90 -42.90 5.07
CA ASP A 31 -2.31 -42.60 5.21
C ASP A 31 -2.54 -41.08 5.40
N PRO A 32 -3.17 -40.41 4.44
CA PRO A 32 -3.38 -38.96 4.49
C PRO A 32 -4.30 -38.53 5.63
N GLU A 33 -5.27 -39.34 6.05
CA GLU A 33 -6.18 -39.00 7.15
C GLU A 33 -5.43 -39.02 8.49
N VAL A 34 -4.57 -40.00 8.72
CA VAL A 34 -3.73 -40.10 9.93
C VAL A 34 -2.72 -38.93 9.97
N ALA A 35 -2.07 -38.66 8.86
CA ALA A 35 -1.10 -37.58 8.75
C ALA A 35 -1.74 -36.20 9.03
N GLN A 36 -2.92 -35.93 8.47
CA GLN A 36 -3.65 -34.69 8.67
C GLN A 36 -4.14 -34.52 10.12
N ALA A 37 -4.70 -35.60 10.72
CA ALA A 37 -5.15 -35.59 12.12
C ALA A 37 -4.00 -35.30 13.09
N ALA A 38 -2.85 -35.91 12.86
CA ALA A 38 -1.63 -35.69 13.66
C ALA A 38 -1.13 -34.26 13.53
N ARG A 39 -1.14 -33.69 12.31
CA ARG A 39 -0.76 -32.30 12.03
C ARG A 39 -1.68 -31.33 12.77
N GLU A 40 -2.98 -31.50 12.66
CA GLU A 40 -3.96 -30.64 13.34
C GLU A 40 -3.81 -30.69 14.86
N LYS A 41 -3.62 -31.88 15.43
CA LYS A 41 -3.42 -32.05 16.85
C LYS A 41 -2.13 -31.37 17.32
N LEU A 42 -1.03 -31.48 16.58
CA LEU A 42 0.24 -30.83 16.93
C LEU A 42 0.11 -29.30 16.84
N ILE A 43 -0.57 -28.73 15.83
CA ILE A 43 -0.84 -27.31 15.70
C ILE A 43 -1.70 -26.83 16.88
N ASN A 44 -2.87 -27.42 17.10
CA ASN A 44 -3.86 -26.95 18.07
C ASN A 44 -3.31 -26.97 19.49
N SER A 45 -2.55 -27.97 19.87
CA SER A 45 -1.93 -28.08 21.20
C SER A 45 -0.81 -27.06 21.43
N ASN A 46 -0.30 -26.41 20.35
CA ASN A 46 0.80 -25.43 20.43
C ASN A 46 0.36 -23.96 20.15
N LEU A 47 -0.94 -23.68 19.94
CA LEU A 47 -1.43 -22.30 19.74
C LEU A 47 -1.11 -21.39 20.92
N ARG A 48 -1.06 -21.92 22.14
CA ARG A 48 -0.66 -21.15 23.34
C ARG A 48 0.79 -20.65 23.27
N LEU A 49 1.69 -21.37 22.60
CA LEU A 49 3.07 -20.94 22.37
C LEU A 49 3.11 -19.68 21.50
N VAL A 50 2.27 -19.64 20.45
CA VAL A 50 2.16 -18.45 19.57
C VAL A 50 1.73 -17.22 20.37
N VAL A 51 0.71 -17.35 21.23
CA VAL A 51 0.27 -16.25 22.08
C VAL A 51 1.38 -15.76 23.02
N ALA A 52 2.15 -16.68 23.59
CA ALA A 52 3.27 -16.33 24.47
C ALA A 52 4.36 -15.55 23.73
N VAL A 53 4.66 -15.91 22.47
CA VAL A 53 5.62 -15.19 21.63
C VAL A 53 5.05 -13.85 21.17
N ALA A 54 3.79 -13.79 20.72
CA ALA A 54 3.14 -12.58 20.22
C ALA A 54 3.04 -11.48 21.28
N LYS A 55 2.85 -11.83 22.56
CA LYS A 55 2.83 -10.87 23.68
C LYS A 55 4.10 -10.01 23.78
N ASN A 56 5.24 -10.49 23.32
CA ASN A 56 6.48 -9.72 23.32
C ASN A 56 6.50 -8.59 22.28
N TYR A 57 5.51 -8.54 21.37
CA TYR A 57 5.39 -7.57 20.29
C TYR A 57 4.20 -6.62 20.43
N ASN A 58 3.58 -6.54 21.63
CA ASN A 58 2.41 -5.68 21.91
C ASN A 58 2.64 -4.18 21.65
N ASN A 59 3.89 -3.73 21.58
CA ASN A 59 4.24 -2.33 21.27
C ASN A 59 4.37 -2.07 19.77
N SER A 60 4.03 -3.03 18.90
CA SER A 60 3.95 -2.86 17.45
C SER A 60 2.66 -2.12 17.09
N HIS A 61 2.63 -1.50 15.91
CA HIS A 61 1.43 -0.83 15.37
C HIS A 61 0.34 -1.82 14.90
N MET A 62 0.51 -3.12 15.18
CA MET A 62 -0.46 -4.17 14.82
C MET A 62 -1.27 -4.61 16.04
N GLU A 63 -2.53 -4.95 15.81
CA GLU A 63 -3.38 -5.52 16.86
C GLU A 63 -2.85 -6.90 17.30
N THR A 64 -3.00 -7.21 18.58
CA THR A 64 -2.53 -8.50 19.15
C THR A 64 -3.12 -9.71 18.44
N LEU A 65 -4.37 -9.63 17.98
CA LEU A 65 -5.01 -10.73 17.24
C LEU A 65 -4.34 -10.96 15.88
N ASP A 66 -3.96 -9.89 15.19
CA ASP A 66 -3.25 -10.00 13.91
C ASP A 66 -1.86 -10.59 14.09
N LEU A 67 -1.14 -10.19 15.16
CA LEU A 67 0.15 -10.79 15.50
C LEU A 67 0.03 -12.29 15.78
N ILE A 68 -1.05 -12.71 16.47
CA ILE A 68 -1.33 -14.13 16.73
C ILE A 68 -1.66 -14.86 15.42
N ALA A 69 -2.46 -14.27 14.55
CA ALA A 69 -2.81 -14.86 13.26
C ALA A 69 -1.56 -15.11 12.40
N GLU A 70 -0.70 -14.12 12.26
CA GLU A 70 0.57 -14.25 11.56
C GLU A 70 1.53 -15.25 12.23
N GLY A 71 1.57 -15.24 13.57
CA GLY A 71 2.32 -16.22 14.34
C GLY A 71 1.83 -17.65 14.13
N ASN A 72 0.51 -17.87 13.97
CA ASN A 72 -0.06 -19.18 13.65
C ASN A 72 0.39 -19.67 12.27
N LEU A 73 0.54 -18.79 11.27
CA LEU A 73 1.15 -19.15 9.98
C LEU A 73 2.61 -19.61 10.16
N GLY A 74 3.35 -18.94 11.02
CA GLY A 74 4.69 -19.36 11.41
C GLY A 74 4.73 -20.73 12.10
N LEU A 75 3.77 -21.01 12.99
CA LEU A 75 3.62 -22.30 13.65
C LEU A 75 3.33 -23.42 12.64
N ILE A 76 2.45 -23.21 11.68
CA ILE A 76 2.12 -24.15 10.61
C ILE A 76 3.39 -24.52 9.82
N ASN A 77 4.18 -23.52 9.42
CA ASN A 77 5.45 -23.73 8.73
C ASN A 77 6.46 -24.51 9.59
N ALA A 78 6.47 -24.24 10.91
CA ALA A 78 7.34 -24.97 11.84
C ALA A 78 6.96 -26.45 11.95
N VAL A 79 5.67 -26.77 11.97
CA VAL A 79 5.18 -28.16 12.00
C VAL A 79 5.63 -28.93 10.78
N GLU A 80 5.60 -28.32 9.59
CA GLU A 80 6.08 -28.96 8.34
C GLU A 80 7.59 -29.23 8.33
N LYS A 81 8.36 -28.39 9.04
CA LYS A 81 9.83 -28.48 9.08
C LYS A 81 10.37 -29.23 10.30
N TYR A 82 9.49 -29.64 11.21
CA TYR A 82 9.91 -30.32 12.42
C TYR A 82 10.45 -31.72 12.14
N ASN A 83 11.64 -32.00 12.64
CA ASN A 83 12.25 -33.29 12.59
C ASN A 83 12.45 -33.88 14.00
N PRO A 84 11.68 -34.91 14.39
CA PRO A 84 11.77 -35.54 15.71
C PRO A 84 13.11 -36.28 15.95
N ASP A 85 13.81 -36.68 14.87
CA ASP A 85 15.06 -37.45 14.96
C ASP A 85 16.22 -36.64 15.54
N LEU A 86 16.12 -35.30 15.52
CA LEU A 86 17.12 -34.38 16.09
C LEU A 86 17.08 -34.31 17.63
N GLY A 87 16.07 -34.86 18.28
CA GLY A 87 15.95 -34.95 19.74
C GLY A 87 15.58 -33.65 20.46
N TYR A 88 15.35 -32.54 19.72
CA TYR A 88 14.91 -31.27 20.29
C TYR A 88 13.39 -31.22 20.51
N ARG A 89 12.95 -30.44 21.49
CA ARG A 89 11.53 -30.14 21.71
C ARG A 89 10.97 -29.37 20.55
N PHE A 90 9.69 -29.60 20.23
CA PHE A 90 8.99 -28.87 19.17
C PHE A 90 9.02 -27.35 19.39
N SER A 91 8.82 -26.90 20.64
CA SER A 91 8.85 -25.47 20.98
C SER A 91 10.18 -24.78 20.60
N THR A 92 11.32 -25.49 20.72
CA THR A 92 12.65 -24.96 20.34
C THR A 92 12.72 -24.72 18.82
N CYS A 93 12.14 -25.61 18.03
CA CYS A 93 12.06 -25.48 16.58
C CYS A 93 11.03 -24.42 16.14
N ALA A 94 9.86 -24.38 16.80
CA ALA A 94 8.75 -23.53 16.40
C ALA A 94 8.95 -22.03 16.73
N THR A 95 9.58 -21.71 17.87
CA THR A 95 9.77 -20.31 18.31
C THR A 95 10.46 -19.42 17.26
N PRO A 96 11.56 -19.82 16.59
CA PRO A 96 12.17 -19.04 15.53
C PRO A 96 11.22 -18.77 14.35
N TRP A 97 10.44 -19.76 13.91
CA TRP A 97 9.49 -19.64 12.81
C TRP A 97 8.34 -18.69 13.15
N ILE A 98 7.77 -18.82 14.36
CA ILE A 98 6.72 -17.92 14.88
C ILE A 98 7.26 -16.49 14.92
N ARG A 99 8.45 -16.29 15.51
CA ARG A 99 9.11 -14.99 15.60
C ARG A 99 9.36 -14.37 14.22
N GLN A 100 9.84 -15.17 13.28
CA GLN A 100 10.11 -14.72 11.91
C GLN A 100 8.81 -14.27 11.22
N ALA A 101 7.73 -15.04 11.33
CA ALA A 101 6.43 -14.70 10.75
C ALA A 101 5.89 -13.38 11.32
N ILE A 102 5.87 -13.23 12.66
CA ILE A 102 5.43 -12.01 13.33
C ILE A 102 6.29 -10.80 12.92
N THR A 103 7.62 -10.94 12.95
CA THR A 103 8.52 -9.82 12.59
C THR A 103 8.35 -9.42 11.13
N LYS A 104 8.16 -10.39 10.24
CA LYS A 104 7.87 -10.13 8.83
C LYS A 104 6.55 -9.38 8.66
N ALA A 105 5.49 -9.81 9.32
CA ALA A 105 4.18 -9.15 9.28
C ALA A 105 4.25 -7.71 9.79
N ILE A 106 4.94 -7.46 10.90
CA ILE A 106 5.17 -6.10 11.43
C ILE A 106 5.91 -5.23 10.41
N THR A 107 6.91 -5.78 9.73
CA THR A 107 7.67 -5.05 8.70
C THR A 107 6.83 -4.74 7.48
N ASP A 108 5.97 -5.67 7.06
CA ASP A 108 5.18 -5.57 5.83
C ASP A 108 3.89 -4.77 6.00
N CYS A 109 3.22 -4.90 7.14
CA CYS A 109 1.87 -4.40 7.39
C CYS A 109 1.76 -3.49 8.64
N GLY A 110 2.83 -3.32 9.42
CA GLY A 110 2.77 -2.59 10.70
C GLY A 110 2.62 -1.07 10.55
N LYS A 111 2.80 -0.50 9.36
CA LYS A 111 2.60 0.93 9.09
C LYS A 111 1.62 1.14 7.95
N THR A 112 0.81 2.19 8.04
CA THR A 112 -0.15 2.60 6.98
C THR A 112 0.57 2.86 5.66
N ILE A 113 1.74 3.50 5.70
CA ILE A 113 2.63 3.67 4.55
C ILE A 113 3.70 2.59 4.64
N ARG A 114 3.65 1.60 3.75
CA ARG A 114 4.59 0.49 3.73
C ARG A 114 6.03 0.96 3.55
N ILE A 115 6.90 0.53 4.44
CA ILE A 115 8.34 0.80 4.39
C ILE A 115 9.07 -0.46 3.90
N PRO A 116 10.03 -0.34 2.96
CA PRO A 116 10.87 -1.47 2.54
C PRO A 116 11.61 -2.12 3.72
N ALA A 117 11.71 -3.45 3.72
CA ALA A 117 12.28 -4.21 4.84
C ALA A 117 13.70 -3.79 5.25
N HIS A 118 14.55 -3.42 4.27
CA HIS A 118 15.91 -2.96 4.55
C HIS A 118 15.93 -1.61 5.28
N ILE A 119 15.03 -0.68 4.93
CA ILE A 119 14.87 0.60 5.63
C ILE A 119 14.32 0.37 7.04
N TYR A 120 13.34 -0.54 7.20
CA TYR A 120 12.80 -0.90 8.51
C TYR A 120 13.88 -1.46 9.46
N GLN A 121 14.79 -2.31 8.94
CA GLN A 121 15.93 -2.80 9.71
C GLN A 121 16.89 -1.67 10.11
N MET A 122 17.15 -0.72 9.20
CA MET A 122 17.98 0.45 9.50
C MET A 122 17.31 1.35 10.55
N LEU A 123 15.99 1.56 10.49
CA LEU A 123 15.24 2.29 11.50
C LEU A 123 15.29 1.64 12.89
N ASN A 124 15.24 0.31 12.95
CA ASN A 124 15.37 -0.39 14.22
C ASN A 124 16.79 -0.23 14.82
N LYS A 125 17.83 -0.29 13.99
CA LYS A 125 19.21 0.02 14.43
C LYS A 125 19.33 1.47 14.89
N TYR A 126 18.75 2.40 14.13
CA TYR A 126 18.74 3.83 14.46
C TYR A 126 18.09 4.07 15.84
N ARG A 127 16.90 3.49 16.10
CA ARG A 127 16.22 3.59 17.39
C ARG A 127 17.06 3.00 18.54
N ALA A 128 17.67 1.83 18.31
CA ALA A 128 18.53 1.19 19.30
C ALA A 128 19.77 2.05 19.61
N THR A 129 20.37 2.67 18.59
CA THR A 129 21.52 3.56 18.75
C THR A 129 21.17 4.82 19.55
N ILE A 130 20.01 5.41 19.31
CA ILE A 130 19.50 6.55 20.10
C ILE A 130 19.33 6.14 21.56
N ALA A 131 18.62 5.05 21.82
CA ALA A 131 18.40 4.57 23.19
C ALA A 131 19.71 4.27 23.93
N GLU A 132 20.72 3.77 23.23
CA GLU A 132 22.05 3.52 23.79
C GLU A 132 22.78 4.83 24.09
N LEU A 133 22.74 5.84 23.20
CA LEU A 133 23.35 7.15 23.46
C LEU A 133 22.68 7.85 24.64
N GLU A 134 21.36 7.83 24.72
CA GLU A 134 20.60 8.39 25.84
C GLU A 134 20.93 7.70 27.16
N SER A 135 21.04 6.37 27.18
CA SER A 135 21.39 5.60 28.38
C SER A 135 22.81 5.91 28.89
N ASN A 136 23.72 6.24 27.98
CA ASN A 136 25.09 6.63 28.31
C ASN A 136 25.22 8.12 28.71
N GLY A 137 24.14 8.91 28.66
CA GLY A 137 24.14 10.35 28.91
C GLY A 137 24.86 11.18 27.85
N GLU A 138 25.03 10.61 26.65
CA GLU A 138 25.64 11.28 25.50
C GLU A 138 24.62 12.14 24.77
N ARG A 139 25.09 13.23 24.13
CA ARG A 139 24.21 14.05 23.28
C ARG A 139 23.86 13.28 22.01
N VAL A 140 22.56 13.18 21.71
CA VAL A 140 22.04 12.59 20.47
C VAL A 140 22.16 13.63 19.36
N THR A 141 23.19 13.50 18.51
CA THR A 141 23.37 14.32 17.30
C THR A 141 23.47 13.43 16.06
N ALA A 142 23.12 13.97 14.90
CA ALA A 142 23.14 13.19 13.64
C ALA A 142 24.55 12.65 13.34
N GLU A 143 25.60 13.40 13.65
CA GLU A 143 26.98 12.99 13.45
C GLU A 143 27.36 11.80 14.35
N ARG A 144 26.95 11.82 15.64
CA ARG A 144 27.20 10.72 16.58
C ARG A 144 26.48 9.45 16.17
N ILE A 145 25.23 9.58 15.71
CA ILE A 145 24.44 8.44 15.22
C ILE A 145 25.11 7.88 13.97
N ALA A 146 25.51 8.72 13.01
CA ALA A 146 26.18 8.33 11.78
C ALA A 146 27.48 7.56 12.07
N GLU A 147 28.33 8.09 12.98
CA GLU A 147 29.55 7.44 13.44
C GLU A 147 29.29 6.05 14.04
N LYS A 148 28.30 5.95 14.95
CA LYS A 148 27.99 4.70 15.66
C LYS A 148 27.33 3.64 14.76
N MET A 149 26.54 4.07 13.79
CA MET A 149 25.91 3.18 12.80
C MET A 149 26.83 2.85 11.61
N GLY A 150 27.92 3.62 11.39
CA GLY A 150 28.82 3.47 10.26
C GLY A 150 28.18 3.88 8.92
N ILE A 151 27.36 4.92 8.92
CA ILE A 151 26.65 5.44 7.73
C ILE A 151 26.91 6.95 7.58
N ASP A 152 26.60 7.48 6.39
CA ASP A 152 26.72 8.92 6.13
C ASP A 152 25.65 9.71 6.89
N VAL A 153 25.96 10.97 7.27
CA VAL A 153 25.04 11.86 7.97
C VAL A 153 23.78 12.14 7.15
N GLU A 154 23.90 12.23 5.82
CA GLU A 154 22.75 12.41 4.92
C GLU A 154 21.76 11.25 5.05
N LYS A 155 22.23 10.01 5.16
CA LYS A 155 21.38 8.84 5.38
C LYS A 155 20.67 8.84 6.74
N VAL A 156 21.28 9.47 7.76
CA VAL A 156 20.61 9.66 9.06
C VAL A 156 19.42 10.60 8.91
N ALA A 157 19.58 11.71 8.17
CA ALA A 157 18.48 12.63 7.88
C ALA A 157 17.31 11.96 7.09
N ASP A 158 17.67 11.11 6.12
CA ASP A 158 16.66 10.30 5.41
C ASP A 158 15.91 9.36 6.36
N LEU A 159 16.60 8.71 7.30
CA LEU A 159 15.97 7.83 8.29
C LEU A 159 15.04 8.60 9.24
N GLU A 160 15.36 9.85 9.58
CA GLU A 160 14.47 10.70 10.36
C GLU A 160 13.15 10.96 9.63
N ASN A 161 13.16 11.18 8.32
CA ASN A 161 11.96 11.34 7.50
C ASN A 161 11.07 10.08 7.50
N TRP A 162 11.66 8.88 7.55
CA TRP A 162 10.92 7.62 7.64
C TRP A 162 10.39 7.30 9.05
N ARG A 163 10.81 8.05 10.06
CA ARG A 163 10.41 7.85 11.46
C ARG A 163 8.98 8.31 11.74
N TYR A 164 8.48 9.28 10.97
CA TYR A 164 7.15 9.86 11.20
C TYR A 164 6.04 8.82 10.97
N ASP A 165 5.09 8.83 11.89
CA ASP A 165 3.89 8.03 11.80
C ASP A 165 2.73 8.87 11.25
N THR A 166 1.75 8.22 10.63
CA THR A 166 0.52 8.86 10.18
C THR A 166 -0.35 9.22 11.39
N VAL A 167 -1.02 10.37 11.30
CA VAL A 167 -2.01 10.82 12.30
C VAL A 167 -3.40 10.63 11.71
N SER A 168 -4.38 10.20 12.51
CA SER A 168 -5.75 10.05 12.05
C SER A 168 -6.37 11.41 11.76
N LEU A 169 -7.09 11.52 10.65
CA LEU A 169 -7.89 12.70 10.32
C LEU A 169 -9.09 12.89 11.27
N GLU A 170 -9.53 11.82 11.93
CA GLU A 170 -10.59 11.84 12.95
C GLU A 170 -10.09 12.30 14.33
N THR A 171 -8.82 12.70 14.44
CA THR A 171 -8.27 13.22 15.70
C THR A 171 -9.01 14.51 16.08
N PRO A 172 -9.68 14.57 17.26
CA PRO A 172 -10.42 15.74 17.67
C PRO A 172 -9.48 16.92 17.98
N LEU A 173 -9.90 18.12 17.58
CA LEU A 173 -9.19 19.36 17.80
C LEU A 173 -10.03 20.21 18.77
N GLY A 174 -9.59 20.30 20.04
CA GLY A 174 -10.32 21.07 21.04
C GLY A 174 -11.61 20.40 21.53
N ASP A 175 -12.49 21.22 22.18
CA ASP A 175 -13.73 20.76 22.79
C ASP A 175 -14.96 20.90 21.86
N ASP A 176 -14.81 21.56 20.71
CA ASP A 176 -15.91 21.92 19.81
C ASP A 176 -16.35 20.78 18.87
N GLY A 177 -15.69 19.63 18.93
CA GLY A 177 -16.02 18.45 18.15
C GLY A 177 -15.45 18.44 16.72
N ASP A 178 -14.69 19.46 16.35
CA ASP A 178 -13.98 19.51 15.07
C ASP A 178 -12.85 18.49 15.01
N THR A 179 -12.61 17.96 13.82
CA THR A 179 -11.53 16.99 13.57
C THR A 179 -10.40 17.60 12.77
N LEU A 180 -9.22 16.96 12.78
CA LEU A 180 -8.09 17.36 11.92
C LEU A 180 -8.47 17.34 10.44
N GLY A 181 -9.39 16.45 10.05
CA GLY A 181 -9.91 16.34 8.68
C GLY A 181 -10.69 17.58 8.24
N ASP A 182 -11.46 18.20 9.15
CA ASP A 182 -12.27 19.37 8.85
C ASP A 182 -11.42 20.61 8.51
N LEU A 183 -10.18 20.67 9.01
CA LEU A 183 -9.23 21.73 8.68
C LEU A 183 -8.53 21.54 7.33
N GLN A 184 -8.64 20.36 6.73
CA GLN A 184 -7.98 20.10 5.45
C GLN A 184 -8.78 20.66 4.29
N MET A 185 -8.19 21.64 3.60
CA MET A 185 -8.81 22.21 2.40
C MET A 185 -8.84 21.20 1.27
N ASP A 186 -10.00 21.05 0.63
CA ASP A 186 -10.13 20.26 -0.60
C ASP A 186 -9.46 20.99 -1.78
N THR A 187 -8.28 20.51 -2.16
CA THR A 187 -7.52 21.03 -3.30
C THR A 187 -7.92 20.41 -4.63
N ARG A 188 -8.82 19.39 -4.63
CA ARG A 188 -9.26 18.69 -5.84
C ARG A 188 -10.52 19.31 -6.42
N SER A 189 -11.40 19.81 -5.57
CA SER A 189 -12.61 20.50 -6.00
C SER A 189 -12.24 21.83 -6.67
N GLU A 190 -12.81 22.03 -7.85
CA GLU A 190 -12.61 23.25 -8.61
C GLU A 190 -13.35 24.41 -7.92
N THR A 191 -12.67 25.54 -7.70
CA THR A 191 -13.34 26.72 -7.16
C THR A 191 -14.33 27.29 -8.18
N PRO A 192 -15.41 27.96 -7.73
CA PRO A 192 -16.38 28.61 -8.64
C PRO A 192 -15.73 29.54 -9.66
N GLU A 193 -14.67 30.24 -9.26
CA GLU A 193 -13.88 31.09 -10.14
C GLU A 193 -13.17 30.31 -11.23
N HIS A 194 -12.47 29.24 -10.87
CA HIS A 194 -11.80 28.39 -11.84
C HIS A 194 -12.79 27.71 -12.80
N PHE A 195 -13.93 27.25 -12.28
CA PHE A 195 -15.00 26.69 -13.09
C PHE A 195 -15.51 27.71 -14.12
N THR A 196 -15.78 28.98 -13.70
CA THR A 196 -16.26 30.02 -14.60
C THR A 196 -15.22 30.34 -15.67
N VAL A 197 -13.95 30.54 -15.29
CA VAL A 197 -12.85 30.79 -16.23
C VAL A 197 -12.66 29.65 -17.21
N ARG A 198 -12.77 28.39 -16.75
CA ARG A 198 -12.69 27.22 -17.63
C ARG A 198 -13.83 27.23 -18.64
N LYS A 199 -15.07 27.44 -18.17
CA LYS A 199 -16.24 27.45 -19.02
C LYS A 199 -16.17 28.58 -20.07
N GLU A 200 -15.73 29.75 -19.69
CA GLU A 200 -15.49 30.86 -20.64
C GLU A 200 -14.45 30.51 -21.69
N LYS A 201 -13.33 29.88 -21.28
CA LYS A 201 -12.32 29.40 -22.21
C LYS A 201 -12.87 28.34 -23.18
N GLU A 202 -13.68 27.40 -22.70
CA GLU A 202 -14.33 26.39 -23.52
C GLU A 202 -15.27 27.03 -24.56
N GLU A 203 -16.07 28.01 -24.17
CA GLU A 203 -16.96 28.72 -25.05
C GLU A 203 -16.19 29.49 -26.13
N VAL A 204 -15.14 30.21 -25.77
CA VAL A 204 -14.27 30.92 -26.73
C VAL A 204 -13.59 29.94 -27.70
N ILE A 205 -13.12 28.81 -27.23
CA ILE A 205 -12.51 27.77 -28.09
C ILE A 205 -13.55 27.24 -29.08
N GLN A 206 -14.76 26.94 -28.63
CA GLN A 206 -15.84 26.46 -29.50
C GLN A 206 -16.22 27.52 -30.58
N GLU A 207 -16.29 28.78 -30.20
CA GLU A 207 -16.56 29.87 -31.14
C GLU A 207 -15.42 30.03 -32.18
N LEU A 208 -14.17 29.97 -31.75
CA LEU A 208 -13.01 30.03 -32.63
C LEU A 208 -13.00 28.86 -33.62
N ILE A 209 -13.31 27.64 -33.15
CA ILE A 209 -13.41 26.45 -34.04
C ILE A 209 -14.51 26.65 -35.06
N ALA A 210 -15.69 27.14 -34.63
CA ALA A 210 -16.85 27.35 -35.52
C ALA A 210 -16.62 28.43 -36.58
N THR A 211 -15.92 29.50 -36.21
CA THR A 211 -15.70 30.66 -37.13
C THR A 211 -14.49 30.48 -38.05
N THR A 212 -13.42 29.79 -37.59
CA THR A 212 -12.14 29.73 -38.28
C THR A 212 -11.99 28.48 -39.15
N LEU A 213 -12.60 27.36 -38.76
CA LEU A 213 -12.40 26.05 -39.41
C LEU A 213 -13.56 25.63 -40.29
N LYS A 214 -13.26 24.94 -41.38
CA LYS A 214 -14.28 24.30 -42.24
C LYS A 214 -14.95 23.12 -41.53
N PRO A 215 -16.21 22.73 -41.89
CA PRO A 215 -16.94 21.66 -41.17
C PRO A 215 -16.16 20.36 -40.94
N ARG A 216 -15.43 19.89 -41.96
CA ARG A 216 -14.58 18.69 -41.84
C ARG A 216 -13.38 18.89 -40.91
N GLU A 217 -12.78 20.05 -40.92
CA GLU A 217 -11.68 20.42 -40.03
C GLU A 217 -12.15 20.51 -38.58
N GLN A 218 -13.37 21.02 -38.33
CA GLN A 218 -14.00 21.10 -37.02
C GLN A 218 -14.19 19.70 -36.43
N ILE A 219 -14.71 18.74 -37.20
CA ILE A 219 -14.94 17.37 -36.76
C ILE A 219 -13.59 16.75 -36.34
N VAL A 220 -12.56 16.85 -37.18
CA VAL A 220 -11.23 16.30 -36.90
C VAL A 220 -10.68 16.87 -35.59
N ILE A 221 -10.73 18.18 -35.38
CA ILE A 221 -10.21 18.84 -34.19
C ILE A 221 -11.05 18.46 -32.95
N LYS A 222 -12.38 18.43 -33.03
CA LYS A 222 -13.25 18.05 -31.92
C LYS A 222 -13.00 16.61 -31.47
N MET A 223 -12.92 15.67 -32.37
CA MET A 223 -12.62 14.27 -32.07
C MET A 223 -11.22 14.10 -31.48
N ARG A 224 -10.23 14.75 -32.06
CA ARG A 224 -8.83 14.65 -31.59
C ARG A 224 -8.60 15.25 -30.21
N MET A 225 -9.28 16.34 -29.88
CA MET A 225 -9.09 17.09 -28.62
C MET A 225 -10.17 16.80 -27.58
N GLY A 226 -11.15 15.94 -27.86
CA GLY A 226 -12.25 15.63 -26.94
C GLY A 226 -13.13 16.86 -26.66
N LEU A 227 -13.35 17.73 -27.67
CA LEU A 227 -14.13 18.98 -27.53
C LEU A 227 -15.59 18.83 -27.95
N GLY A 228 -16.10 17.62 -28.04
CA GLY A 228 -17.51 17.34 -28.32
C GLY A 228 -18.38 17.73 -27.13
N LYS A 229 -19.47 18.49 -27.35
CA LYS A 229 -20.51 18.63 -26.31
C LYS A 229 -21.33 17.35 -26.32
N VAL A 230 -21.59 16.78 -25.13
CA VAL A 230 -22.65 15.80 -24.93
C VAL A 230 -23.97 16.51 -25.22
N SER A 231 -24.42 16.44 -26.45
CA SER A 231 -25.76 16.91 -26.85
C SER A 231 -26.65 15.70 -26.71
N ASN A 232 -27.64 15.74 -25.80
CA ASN A 232 -28.61 14.65 -25.62
C ASN A 232 -29.28 14.29 -26.97
N GLY A 233 -28.75 13.24 -27.62
CA GLY A 233 -29.34 12.72 -28.84
C GLY A 233 -28.43 12.59 -30.07
N ASP A 234 -27.19 13.06 -30.04
CA ASP A 234 -26.24 12.86 -31.15
C ASP A 234 -25.42 11.57 -30.92
N PRO A 235 -25.38 10.63 -31.88
CA PRO A 235 -24.70 9.35 -31.71
C PRO A 235 -23.17 9.42 -31.66
N ALA A 236 -22.57 10.59 -31.80
CA ALA A 236 -21.14 10.81 -31.72
C ALA A 236 -20.78 11.63 -30.46
N ASP A 237 -20.59 10.95 -29.35
CA ASP A 237 -20.00 11.55 -28.16
C ASP A 237 -18.48 11.68 -28.33
N TRP A 238 -18.03 12.90 -28.66
CA TRP A 238 -16.60 13.21 -28.83
C TRP A 238 -16.01 13.86 -27.56
N SER A 239 -16.51 13.50 -26.40
CA SER A 239 -15.97 13.95 -25.10
C SER A 239 -14.60 13.33 -24.80
N GLU A 240 -14.28 12.21 -25.45
CA GLU A 240 -12.98 11.54 -25.34
C GLU A 240 -12.04 11.87 -26.50
N THR A 241 -10.74 11.77 -26.26
CA THR A 241 -9.73 11.99 -27.31
C THR A 241 -9.56 10.74 -28.15
N HIS A 242 -9.70 10.86 -29.46
CA HIS A 242 -9.56 9.75 -30.42
C HIS A 242 -8.17 9.74 -31.06
N THR A 243 -7.68 8.57 -31.42
CA THR A 243 -6.43 8.42 -32.18
C THR A 243 -6.58 8.86 -33.65
N LEU A 244 -5.47 9.11 -34.34
CA LEU A 244 -5.51 9.47 -35.77
C LEU A 244 -6.14 8.37 -36.64
N ASP A 245 -5.98 7.11 -36.27
CA ASP A 245 -6.51 5.97 -36.96
C ASP A 245 -8.03 5.84 -36.78
N GLU A 246 -8.54 6.06 -35.57
CA GLU A 246 -9.98 6.07 -35.26
C GLU A 246 -10.70 7.21 -35.99
N VAL A 247 -10.16 8.43 -35.96
CA VAL A 247 -10.69 9.57 -36.72
C VAL A 247 -10.66 9.29 -38.21
N GLY A 248 -9.60 8.61 -38.70
CA GLY A 248 -9.49 8.20 -40.09
C GLY A 248 -10.57 7.18 -40.49
N ALA A 249 -10.83 6.20 -39.65
CA ALA A 249 -11.87 5.19 -39.86
C ALA A 249 -13.26 5.82 -39.92
N GLU A 250 -13.58 6.74 -38.98
CA GLU A 250 -14.87 7.42 -38.88
C GLU A 250 -15.15 8.32 -40.11
N LEU A 251 -14.13 9.04 -40.59
CA LEU A 251 -14.27 9.98 -41.71
C LEU A 251 -13.93 9.40 -43.07
N GLY A 252 -13.56 8.12 -43.18
CA GLY A 252 -13.12 7.47 -44.42
C GLY A 252 -11.81 8.07 -44.95
N LEU A 253 -10.89 8.47 -44.10
CA LEU A 253 -9.63 9.11 -44.45
C LEU A 253 -8.42 8.27 -43.99
N THR A 254 -7.29 8.45 -44.70
CA THR A 254 -6.03 7.83 -44.24
C THR A 254 -5.47 8.59 -43.01
N ARG A 255 -4.78 7.89 -42.12
CA ARG A 255 -4.09 8.44 -40.94
C ARG A 255 -3.27 9.69 -41.28
N GLU A 256 -2.48 9.63 -42.36
CA GLU A 256 -1.64 10.76 -42.77
C GLU A 256 -2.49 11.96 -43.24
N ARG A 257 -3.63 11.72 -43.85
CA ARG A 257 -4.56 12.80 -44.25
C ARG A 257 -5.17 13.48 -43.03
N VAL A 258 -5.57 12.73 -42.02
CA VAL A 258 -6.06 13.27 -40.72
C VAL A 258 -4.98 14.13 -40.05
N ARG A 259 -3.73 13.65 -40.03
CA ARG A 259 -2.58 14.39 -39.48
C ARG A 259 -2.33 15.72 -40.20
N GLN A 260 -2.45 15.73 -41.54
CA GLN A 260 -2.31 16.95 -42.34
C GLN A 260 -3.42 17.95 -42.03
N ILE A 261 -4.67 17.47 -41.94
CA ILE A 261 -5.83 18.33 -41.59
C ILE A 261 -5.64 18.89 -40.16
N GLU A 262 -5.30 18.07 -39.17
CA GLU A 262 -5.04 18.49 -37.80
C GLU A 262 -3.98 19.60 -37.76
N LYS A 263 -2.81 19.39 -38.39
CA LYS A 263 -1.71 20.36 -38.44
C LYS A 263 -2.14 21.68 -39.07
N ALA A 264 -2.84 21.63 -40.21
CA ALA A 264 -3.30 22.85 -40.89
C ALA A 264 -4.36 23.60 -40.09
N SER A 265 -5.27 22.87 -39.42
CA SER A 265 -6.32 23.45 -38.57
C SER A 265 -5.73 24.11 -37.34
N LEU A 266 -4.78 23.47 -36.65
CA LEU A 266 -4.08 24.05 -35.52
C LEU A 266 -3.29 25.32 -35.91
N GLN A 267 -2.69 25.37 -37.11
CA GLN A 267 -2.01 26.58 -37.58
C GLN A 267 -3.00 27.74 -37.79
N LYS A 268 -4.19 27.48 -38.37
CA LYS A 268 -5.25 28.49 -38.53
C LYS A 268 -5.72 29.01 -37.17
N LEU A 269 -6.03 28.13 -36.22
CA LEU A 269 -6.44 28.51 -34.88
C LEU A 269 -5.35 29.31 -34.14
N LYS A 270 -4.08 28.90 -34.27
CA LYS A 270 -2.97 29.64 -33.68
C LYS A 270 -2.81 31.06 -34.22
N ALA A 271 -3.19 31.32 -35.49
CA ALA A 271 -3.12 32.65 -36.11
C ALA A 271 -4.13 33.60 -35.48
N VAL A 272 -5.29 33.12 -35.07
CA VAL A 272 -6.43 33.89 -34.52
C VAL A 272 -6.50 33.82 -32.99
N TRP A 273 -5.58 33.10 -32.34
CA TRP A 273 -5.60 32.85 -30.89
C TRP A 273 -5.56 34.17 -30.07
N PRO A 274 -6.57 34.46 -29.20
CA PRO A 274 -6.69 35.76 -28.54
C PRO A 274 -5.65 35.93 -27.40
N TRP A 275 -5.15 34.87 -26.80
CA TRP A 275 -4.19 34.95 -25.70
C TRP A 275 -2.73 34.73 -26.17
N LYS A 276 -2.30 35.44 -27.21
CA LYS A 276 -0.88 35.48 -27.58
C LYS A 276 -0.11 36.22 -26.49
N LYS A 277 0.78 35.53 -25.80
CA LYS A 277 1.88 36.17 -25.07
C LYS A 277 2.96 36.62 -26.01
#